data_9a045dc000ec5b2c7841bb8c577302d9
#
_entry.id   9a045dc000ec5b2c7841bb8c577302d9
#
_cell.length_a   1.000
_cell.length_b   1.000
_cell.length_c   1.000
_cell.angle_alpha   90.00
_cell.angle_beta   90.00
_cell.angle_gamma   90.00
#
_symmetry.space_group_name_H-M   'P 1'
#
loop_
_entity.id
_entity.type
_entity.pdbx_description
1 polymer ?
#
loop_
_entity_poly.entity_id
_entity_poly.type
_entity_poly.pdbx_seq_one_letter_code
_entity_poly.pdbx_strand_id
1 'polypeptide(L)'
;MAEKRDYYEVLGVDKNADEATIKSAYRKLAKKYHPDVNPGEEAAAKFKEASEAYAVLSDADKRRQYDQFGHAAFDGSAGAGAGGFDFNSADFGDIFGDIFGDIFGGGRRSSRNSNGPMRGADIRASVRITFEEAVFGCEKELSLNLKDECTTCHGTGAKPGTQPETCSRCGGRGQVVTTQQSFFGTMQNITTCPECNGTGKVIKDKCATCHGTGYTSSLKKIAVTIPAGIDDGQSVRIREKGEPGINGGPRGDLLVQVRIIGNPNFQRNGMDLYTNTSISFAQAAIGGDVRVNTVDGDVLFNIKPGTQTGTRIRLKGKGVPSIRNKAVRGDQYTTLIVRVPEKLTHEQKELIKQLDKVSGNTLNQSEDEKPKKKSFKDKFKLD
;
A
#
# COMPACT_ATOMS: atom_id res chain seq x y z
N MET A 1 -5.73 -2.06 -50.10
CA MET A 1 -5.09 -2.46 -48.83
C MET A 1 -3.87 -1.56 -48.66
N ALA A 2 -3.74 -0.84 -47.55
CA ALA A 2 -2.57 -0.01 -47.33
C ALA A 2 -1.36 -0.93 -47.20
N GLU A 3 -0.32 -0.67 -47.97
CA GLU A 3 0.94 -1.40 -47.94
C GLU A 3 1.59 -1.19 -46.60
N LYS A 4 1.85 -2.27 -45.81
CA LYS A 4 2.53 -2.17 -44.52
C LYS A 4 3.96 -1.68 -44.73
N ARG A 5 4.41 -0.67 -43.97
CA ARG A 5 5.77 -0.14 -44.02
C ARG A 5 6.78 -1.16 -43.49
N ASP A 6 8.01 -1.13 -44.06
CA ASP A 6 9.11 -1.98 -43.60
C ASP A 6 9.40 -1.73 -42.10
N TYR A 7 9.54 -2.81 -41.31
CA TYR A 7 9.77 -2.74 -39.88
C TYR A 7 11.06 -2.00 -39.49
N TYR A 8 12.11 -2.05 -40.34
CA TYR A 8 13.33 -1.28 -40.14
C TYR A 8 13.07 0.23 -40.33
N GLU A 9 12.27 0.58 -41.33
CA GLU A 9 11.83 1.97 -41.55
C GLU A 9 10.92 2.48 -40.44
N VAL A 10 10.01 1.65 -39.90
CA VAL A 10 9.14 2.00 -38.80
C VAL A 10 9.95 2.34 -37.55
N LEU A 11 11.01 1.59 -37.25
CA LEU A 11 11.89 1.86 -36.13
C LEU A 11 12.95 2.92 -36.43
N GLY A 12 13.16 3.27 -37.71
CA GLY A 12 14.18 4.22 -38.15
C GLY A 12 15.60 3.70 -37.96
N VAL A 13 15.86 2.42 -38.23
CA VAL A 13 17.15 1.76 -38.08
C VAL A 13 17.55 1.07 -39.37
N ASP A 14 18.87 0.86 -39.55
CA ASP A 14 19.39 0.12 -40.69
C ASP A 14 19.08 -1.38 -40.61
N LYS A 15 19.00 -2.05 -41.78
CA LYS A 15 18.73 -3.50 -41.83
C LYS A 15 19.81 -4.34 -41.14
N ASN A 16 21.03 -3.79 -41.00
CA ASN A 16 22.14 -4.46 -40.30
C ASN A 16 22.26 -4.01 -38.82
N ALA A 17 21.31 -3.24 -38.31
CA ALA A 17 21.33 -2.79 -36.92
C ALA A 17 21.41 -3.96 -35.92
N ASP A 18 22.22 -3.80 -34.89
CA ASP A 18 22.31 -4.75 -33.80
C ASP A 18 21.07 -4.67 -32.88
N GLU A 19 20.88 -5.69 -32.07
CA GLU A 19 19.74 -5.79 -31.13
C GLU A 19 19.68 -4.59 -30.18
N ALA A 20 20.83 -4.09 -29.73
CA ALA A 20 20.91 -2.96 -28.82
C ALA A 20 20.40 -1.66 -29.48
N THR A 21 20.73 -1.45 -30.75
CA THR A 21 20.24 -0.34 -31.55
C THR A 21 18.75 -0.41 -31.81
N ILE A 22 18.24 -1.58 -32.19
CA ILE A 22 16.80 -1.85 -32.38
C ILE A 22 16.04 -1.55 -31.09
N LYS A 23 16.51 -2.05 -29.96
CA LYS A 23 15.91 -1.83 -28.63
C LYS A 23 15.93 -0.35 -28.21
N SER A 24 17.02 0.35 -28.50
CA SER A 24 17.15 1.78 -28.21
C SER A 24 16.19 2.64 -29.06
N ALA A 25 16.06 2.33 -30.34
CA ALA A 25 15.15 3.00 -31.26
C ALA A 25 13.68 2.81 -30.83
N TYR A 26 13.31 1.58 -30.53
CA TYR A 26 11.96 1.27 -30.01
C TYR A 26 11.65 2.05 -28.73
N ARG A 27 12.58 2.08 -27.74
CA ARG A 27 12.35 2.83 -26.50
C ARG A 27 12.12 4.32 -26.72
N LYS A 28 12.81 4.92 -27.69
CA LYS A 28 12.60 6.33 -28.04
C LYS A 28 11.21 6.56 -28.64
N LEU A 29 10.77 5.69 -29.56
CA LEU A 29 9.44 5.77 -30.16
C LEU A 29 8.34 5.48 -29.16
N ALA A 30 8.50 4.45 -28.33
CA ALA A 30 7.55 4.10 -27.27
C ALA A 30 7.35 5.24 -26.28
N LYS A 31 8.42 5.93 -25.86
CA LYS A 31 8.33 7.11 -24.98
C LYS A 31 7.64 8.29 -25.67
N LYS A 32 7.90 8.48 -26.97
CA LYS A 32 7.34 9.60 -27.76
C LYS A 32 5.84 9.43 -28.03
N TYR A 33 5.39 8.19 -28.29
CA TYR A 33 4.02 7.87 -28.69
C TYR A 33 3.23 7.13 -27.60
N HIS A 34 3.70 7.20 -26.33
CA HIS A 34 2.98 6.60 -25.20
C HIS A 34 1.60 7.24 -25.03
N PRO A 35 0.53 6.46 -24.81
CA PRO A 35 -0.82 7.00 -24.69
C PRO A 35 -0.98 8.02 -23.54
N ASP A 36 -0.22 7.88 -22.44
CA ASP A 36 -0.23 8.83 -21.32
C ASP A 36 0.40 10.19 -21.68
N VAL A 37 1.34 10.20 -22.66
CA VAL A 37 2.05 11.43 -23.05
C VAL A 37 1.43 12.05 -24.29
N ASN A 38 0.85 11.24 -25.16
CA ASN A 38 0.30 11.67 -26.45
C ASN A 38 -1.03 10.95 -26.77
N PRO A 39 -2.16 11.41 -26.16
CA PRO A 39 -3.47 10.79 -26.33
C PRO A 39 -4.10 11.17 -27.68
N GLY A 40 -3.63 10.59 -28.77
CA GLY A 40 -4.17 10.80 -30.11
C GLY A 40 -4.18 9.52 -30.94
N GLU A 41 -5.18 9.33 -31.82
CA GLU A 41 -5.30 8.13 -32.66
C GLU A 41 -4.06 7.92 -33.55
N GLU A 42 -3.46 8.98 -34.08
CA GLU A 42 -2.23 8.87 -34.86
C GLU A 42 -1.04 8.41 -34.02
N ALA A 43 -0.95 8.84 -32.75
CA ALA A 43 0.10 8.42 -31.83
C ALA A 43 -0.09 6.95 -31.45
N ALA A 44 -1.31 6.54 -31.18
CA ALA A 44 -1.66 5.15 -30.90
C ALA A 44 -1.35 4.23 -32.10
N ALA A 45 -1.64 4.66 -33.34
CA ALA A 45 -1.29 3.91 -34.56
C ALA A 45 0.23 3.75 -34.70
N LYS A 46 1.00 4.83 -34.52
CA LYS A 46 2.48 4.79 -34.59
C LYS A 46 3.10 3.97 -33.48
N PHE A 47 2.51 4.00 -32.28
CA PHE A 47 2.92 3.14 -31.16
C PHE A 47 2.70 1.67 -31.45
N LYS A 48 1.54 1.33 -32.05
CA LYS A 48 1.19 -0.03 -32.47
C LYS A 48 2.17 -0.55 -33.53
N GLU A 49 2.43 0.23 -34.58
CA GLU A 49 3.39 -0.11 -35.64
C GLU A 49 4.81 -0.32 -35.08
N ALA A 50 5.28 0.57 -34.20
CA ALA A 50 6.60 0.44 -33.58
C ALA A 50 6.70 -0.79 -32.67
N SER A 51 5.63 -1.15 -31.99
CA SER A 51 5.59 -2.34 -31.12
C SER A 51 5.57 -3.63 -31.92
N GLU A 52 4.82 -3.67 -33.04
CA GLU A 52 4.81 -4.80 -33.99
C GLU A 52 6.21 -5.00 -34.61
N ALA A 53 6.82 -3.94 -35.10
CA ALA A 53 8.17 -3.98 -35.65
C ALA A 53 9.21 -4.49 -34.64
N TYR A 54 9.15 -4.04 -33.40
CA TYR A 54 10.06 -4.48 -32.34
C TYR A 54 9.83 -5.96 -31.97
N ALA A 55 8.58 -6.42 -31.92
CA ALA A 55 8.24 -7.81 -31.61
C ALA A 55 8.83 -8.81 -32.63
N VAL A 56 8.99 -8.39 -33.87
CA VAL A 56 9.60 -9.20 -34.93
C VAL A 56 11.11 -9.06 -34.95
N LEU A 57 11.65 -7.83 -34.89
CA LEU A 57 13.08 -7.56 -35.08
C LEU A 57 13.93 -7.82 -33.82
N SER A 58 13.33 -7.93 -32.65
CA SER A 58 14.05 -8.24 -31.39
C SER A 58 14.36 -9.73 -31.21
N ASP A 59 13.68 -10.60 -31.95
CA ASP A 59 13.91 -12.04 -31.91
C ASP A 59 14.70 -12.48 -33.13
N ALA A 60 15.85 -13.14 -32.93
CA ALA A 60 16.76 -13.51 -34.03
C ALA A 60 16.12 -14.47 -35.05
N ASP A 61 15.20 -15.33 -34.63
CA ASP A 61 14.54 -16.29 -35.53
C ASP A 61 13.43 -15.60 -36.33
N LYS A 62 12.63 -14.75 -35.70
CA LYS A 62 11.60 -13.95 -36.36
C LYS A 62 12.20 -12.93 -37.31
N ARG A 63 13.31 -12.29 -36.92
CA ARG A 63 14.05 -11.36 -37.77
C ARG A 63 14.54 -12.05 -39.04
N ARG A 64 15.12 -13.25 -38.93
CA ARG A 64 15.55 -14.04 -40.11
C ARG A 64 14.38 -14.40 -41.02
N GLN A 65 13.24 -14.75 -40.46
CA GLN A 65 12.01 -15.03 -41.23
C GLN A 65 11.51 -13.76 -41.93
N TYR A 66 11.54 -12.63 -41.25
CA TYR A 66 11.17 -11.34 -41.82
C TYR A 66 12.12 -10.92 -42.96
N ASP A 67 13.41 -11.09 -42.76
CA ASP A 67 14.45 -10.74 -43.76
C ASP A 67 14.32 -11.61 -45.03
N GLN A 68 13.80 -12.82 -44.92
CA GLN A 68 13.61 -13.76 -46.06
C GLN A 68 12.27 -13.58 -46.75
N PHE A 69 11.20 -13.38 -46.01
CA PHE A 69 9.86 -13.45 -46.56
C PHE A 69 9.01 -12.16 -46.37
N GLY A 70 9.60 -11.14 -45.73
CA GLY A 70 8.95 -9.87 -45.47
C GLY A 70 7.69 -10.05 -44.58
N HIS A 71 6.71 -9.17 -44.74
CA HIS A 71 5.45 -9.24 -44.00
C HIS A 71 4.66 -10.53 -44.26
N ALA A 72 4.84 -11.18 -45.43
CA ALA A 72 4.14 -12.41 -45.78
C ALA A 72 4.43 -13.58 -44.82
N ALA A 73 5.57 -13.53 -44.10
CA ALA A 73 5.91 -14.53 -43.07
C ALA A 73 4.94 -14.49 -41.87
N PHE A 74 4.27 -13.37 -41.66
CA PHE A 74 3.44 -13.09 -40.48
C PHE A 74 1.99 -12.79 -40.81
N ASP A 75 1.65 -12.59 -42.10
CA ASP A 75 0.29 -12.48 -42.58
C ASP A 75 -0.23 -13.91 -42.80
N GLY A 76 -1.15 -14.37 -41.96
CA GLY A 76 -1.69 -15.75 -41.86
C GLY A 76 -2.19 -16.45 -43.12
N SER A 77 -1.68 -16.17 -44.33
CA SER A 77 -2.03 -16.79 -45.59
C SER A 77 -1.12 -17.94 -46.05
N ALA A 78 -0.03 -18.22 -45.33
CA ALA A 78 0.88 -19.33 -45.63
C ALA A 78 0.62 -20.51 -44.66
N GLY A 79 -0.04 -21.53 -45.16
CA GLY A 79 -0.62 -22.70 -44.52
C GLY A 79 0.13 -23.40 -43.40
N ALA A 80 -0.66 -23.87 -42.49
CA ALA A 80 -0.51 -25.05 -41.63
C ALA A 80 0.90 -25.37 -41.09
N GLY A 81 1.23 -24.89 -39.85
CA GLY A 81 2.29 -25.57 -39.12
C GLY A 81 3.11 -24.84 -38.10
N ALA A 82 2.81 -23.63 -37.69
CA ALA A 82 3.43 -23.06 -36.49
C ALA A 82 2.65 -21.81 -36.08
N GLY A 83 1.88 -21.89 -34.99
CA GLY A 83 1.29 -20.79 -34.20
C GLY A 83 1.09 -19.45 -34.89
N GLY A 84 0.16 -19.33 -35.83
CA GLY A 84 -0.19 -18.05 -36.46
C GLY A 84 -0.84 -17.14 -35.42
N PHE A 85 -0.14 -16.07 -35.06
CA PHE A 85 -0.71 -14.99 -34.28
C PHE A 85 -1.50 -14.08 -35.21
N ASP A 86 -2.83 -14.17 -35.12
CA ASP A 86 -3.75 -13.26 -35.82
C ASP A 86 -3.71 -11.88 -35.11
N PHE A 87 -2.93 -10.96 -35.69
CA PHE A 87 -2.79 -9.58 -35.21
C PHE A 87 -4.03 -8.70 -35.49
N ASN A 88 -5.10 -9.25 -36.04
CA ASN A 88 -6.23 -8.45 -36.51
C ASN A 88 -7.50 -8.50 -35.66
N SER A 89 -7.48 -9.14 -34.49
CA SER A 89 -8.62 -9.16 -33.58
C SER A 89 -8.56 -8.08 -32.51
N ALA A 90 -9.73 -7.47 -32.26
CA ALA A 90 -9.97 -6.24 -31.51
C ALA A 90 -9.69 -6.29 -29.97
N ASP A 91 -8.98 -7.29 -29.46
CA ASP A 91 -8.68 -7.48 -28.02
C ASP A 91 -7.20 -7.24 -27.69
N PHE A 92 -6.71 -6.06 -28.08
CA PHE A 92 -5.30 -5.67 -27.88
C PHE A 92 -4.92 -5.41 -26.41
N GLY A 93 -5.89 -5.22 -25.52
CA GLY A 93 -5.65 -4.91 -24.09
C GLY A 93 -5.18 -6.09 -23.26
N ASP A 94 -5.76 -7.26 -23.44
CA ASP A 94 -5.49 -8.46 -22.63
C ASP A 94 -4.25 -9.23 -23.13
N ILE A 95 -4.04 -9.28 -24.46
CA ILE A 95 -2.87 -9.95 -25.04
C ILE A 95 -1.58 -9.17 -24.81
N PHE A 96 -1.67 -7.82 -24.75
CA PHE A 96 -0.52 -6.97 -24.49
C PHE A 96 -0.02 -7.08 -23.04
N GLY A 97 -0.93 -7.28 -22.07
CA GLY A 97 -0.59 -7.51 -20.66
C GLY A 97 0.17 -8.82 -20.45
N ASP A 98 -0.24 -9.89 -21.11
CA ASP A 98 0.36 -11.22 -20.93
C ASP A 98 1.68 -11.38 -21.68
N ILE A 99 1.80 -10.84 -22.90
CA ILE A 99 3.05 -10.93 -23.69
C ILE A 99 4.12 -9.95 -23.21
N PHE A 100 3.72 -8.74 -22.82
CA PHE A 100 4.66 -7.72 -22.32
C PHE A 100 5.12 -8.00 -20.88
N GLY A 101 4.26 -8.57 -20.05
CA GLY A 101 4.62 -9.02 -18.71
C GLY A 101 5.64 -10.17 -18.72
N ASP A 102 5.61 -11.03 -19.72
CA ASP A 102 6.50 -12.20 -19.85
C ASP A 102 7.84 -11.85 -20.54
N ILE A 103 7.86 -10.87 -21.46
CA ILE A 103 9.07 -10.46 -22.21
C ILE A 103 9.88 -9.38 -21.48
N PHE A 104 9.25 -8.45 -20.77
CA PHE A 104 9.91 -7.35 -20.06
C PHE A 104 10.12 -7.58 -18.55
N GLY A 105 9.29 -8.40 -17.94
CA GLY A 105 9.49 -8.84 -16.58
C GLY A 105 10.39 -10.05 -16.51
N GLY A 106 11.65 -9.96 -16.90
CA GLY A 106 12.77 -10.94 -16.85
C GLY A 106 12.59 -12.23 -16.05
N GLY A 107 11.48 -12.92 -16.19
CA GLY A 107 11.15 -14.15 -15.53
C GLY A 107 11.00 -15.28 -16.56
N ARG A 108 12.12 -15.95 -16.89
CA ARG A 108 12.03 -17.34 -17.32
C ARG A 108 11.00 -18.02 -16.42
N ARG A 109 9.81 -18.34 -16.94
CA ARG A 109 9.03 -19.45 -16.40
C ARG A 109 9.86 -20.71 -16.65
N SER A 110 10.94 -20.84 -15.91
CA SER A 110 11.51 -22.12 -15.59
C SER A 110 10.32 -22.93 -15.11
N SER A 111 10.01 -24.03 -15.78
CA SER A 111 9.18 -25.12 -15.25
C SER A 111 9.67 -25.32 -13.81
N ARG A 112 9.01 -24.66 -12.86
CA ARG A 112 9.35 -24.77 -11.44
C ARG A 112 9.11 -26.23 -11.12
N ASN A 113 10.21 -26.97 -10.99
CA ASN A 113 10.17 -28.28 -10.42
C ASN A 113 9.38 -28.17 -9.13
N SER A 114 8.13 -28.63 -9.14
CA SER A 114 7.20 -28.51 -8.02
C SER A 114 7.72 -29.12 -6.72
N ASN A 115 8.82 -29.84 -6.80
CA ASN A 115 9.53 -30.51 -5.70
C ASN A 115 10.80 -29.77 -5.23
N GLY A 116 11.13 -28.58 -5.78
CA GLY A 116 12.25 -27.77 -5.30
C GLY A 116 11.98 -27.10 -3.95
N PRO A 117 13.03 -26.60 -3.25
CA PRO A 117 12.88 -25.78 -2.06
C PRO A 117 11.99 -24.57 -2.33
N MET A 118 10.91 -24.41 -1.59
CA MET A 118 9.98 -23.29 -1.72
C MET A 118 9.96 -22.49 -0.44
N ARG A 119 10.00 -21.16 -0.58
CA ARG A 119 9.88 -20.25 0.56
C ARG A 119 8.49 -20.37 1.20
N GLY A 120 8.46 -20.36 2.55
CA GLY A 120 7.23 -20.33 3.31
C GLY A 120 6.41 -19.06 3.08
N ALA A 121 5.12 -19.14 3.36
CA ALA A 121 4.21 -18.00 3.26
C ALA A 121 4.52 -16.93 4.33
N ASP A 122 4.31 -15.68 3.97
CA ASP A 122 4.38 -14.58 4.92
C ASP A 122 3.13 -14.56 5.81
N ILE A 123 3.34 -14.34 7.12
CA ILE A 123 2.25 -14.21 8.10
C ILE A 123 1.95 -12.74 8.30
N ARG A 124 0.67 -12.39 8.42
CA ARG A 124 0.21 -11.06 8.76
C ARG A 124 -0.36 -11.03 10.17
N ALA A 125 0.08 -10.07 10.96
CA ALA A 125 -0.44 -9.78 12.28
C ALA A 125 -0.73 -8.29 12.41
N SER A 126 -1.52 -7.89 13.40
CA SER A 126 -1.76 -6.48 13.70
C SER A 126 -1.45 -6.19 15.17
N VAL A 127 -0.92 -5.00 15.43
CA VAL A 127 -0.64 -4.50 16.78
C VAL A 127 -1.29 -3.13 16.95
N ARG A 128 -1.88 -2.89 18.12
CA ARG A 128 -2.41 -1.58 18.50
C ARG A 128 -1.41 -0.88 19.41
N ILE A 129 -1.11 0.38 19.08
CA ILE A 129 -0.22 1.24 19.87
C ILE A 129 -0.90 2.58 20.14
N THR A 130 -0.46 3.27 21.17
CA THR A 130 -0.93 4.64 21.45
C THR A 130 -0.28 5.63 20.50
N PHE A 131 -0.82 6.85 20.46
CA PHE A 131 -0.25 7.93 19.66
C PHE A 131 1.18 8.27 20.08
N GLU A 132 1.44 8.32 21.39
CA GLU A 132 2.77 8.60 21.96
C GLU A 132 3.77 7.49 21.60
N GLU A 133 3.34 6.22 21.66
CA GLU A 133 4.16 5.09 21.24
C GLU A 133 4.51 5.16 19.75
N ALA A 134 3.59 5.67 18.92
CA ALA A 134 3.88 5.87 17.50
C ALA A 134 4.87 7.01 17.25
N VAL A 135 4.83 8.08 18.07
CA VAL A 135 5.76 9.21 17.96
C VAL A 135 7.17 8.84 18.41
N PHE A 136 7.30 8.17 19.54
CA PHE A 136 8.61 7.88 20.16
C PHE A 136 9.18 6.51 19.75
N GLY A 137 8.34 5.64 19.21
CA GLY A 137 8.66 4.23 19.00
C GLY A 137 8.50 3.43 20.29
N CYS A 138 8.29 2.12 20.15
CA CYS A 138 8.13 1.22 21.27
C CYS A 138 8.52 -0.21 20.90
N GLU A 139 8.63 -1.07 21.90
CA GLU A 139 8.74 -2.51 21.73
C GLU A 139 7.45 -3.17 22.22
N LYS A 140 6.88 -4.07 21.42
CA LYS A 140 5.68 -4.82 21.76
C LYS A 140 5.93 -6.31 21.60
N GLU A 141 5.42 -7.10 22.53
CA GLU A 141 5.40 -8.56 22.40
C GLU A 141 4.11 -9.00 21.75
N LEU A 142 4.24 -9.78 20.67
CA LEU A 142 3.13 -10.44 20.00
C LEU A 142 3.19 -11.94 20.26
N SER A 143 2.06 -12.50 20.73
CA SER A 143 1.89 -13.95 20.89
C SER A 143 1.20 -14.50 19.66
N LEU A 144 1.93 -15.29 18.87
CA LEU A 144 1.45 -15.85 17.61
C LEU A 144 1.62 -17.37 17.60
N ASN A 145 0.63 -18.07 17.04
CA ASN A 145 0.74 -19.49 16.75
C ASN A 145 1.58 -19.66 15.49
N LEU A 146 2.80 -20.13 15.65
CA LEU A 146 3.72 -20.38 14.54
C LEU A 146 3.95 -21.87 14.36
N LYS A 147 4.05 -22.29 13.10
CA LYS A 147 4.47 -23.63 12.76
C LYS A 147 6.00 -23.71 12.77
N ASP A 148 6.49 -24.74 13.43
CA ASP A 148 7.90 -25.10 13.42
C ASP A 148 8.06 -26.53 12.90
N GLU A 149 9.26 -26.86 12.47
CA GLU A 149 9.58 -28.22 12.13
C GLU A 149 9.37 -29.13 13.34
N CYS A 150 8.75 -30.25 13.09
CA CYS A 150 8.52 -31.27 14.11
C CYS A 150 9.85 -31.78 14.63
N THR A 151 10.11 -31.65 15.91
CA THR A 151 11.35 -32.08 16.56
C THR A 151 11.59 -33.61 16.49
N THR A 152 10.53 -34.39 16.28
CA THR A 152 10.58 -35.87 16.23
C THR A 152 10.96 -36.37 14.84
N CYS A 153 10.42 -35.76 13.77
CA CYS A 153 10.66 -36.23 12.41
C CYS A 153 11.45 -35.24 11.53
N HIS A 154 11.86 -34.09 12.07
CA HIS A 154 12.64 -33.07 11.37
C HIS A 154 12.07 -32.71 9.98
N GLY A 155 10.79 -32.39 9.95
CA GLY A 155 10.11 -31.95 8.72
C GLY A 155 9.65 -33.06 7.77
N THR A 156 10.08 -34.32 7.97
CA THR A 156 9.75 -35.42 7.03
C THR A 156 8.30 -35.88 7.10
N GLY A 157 7.63 -35.69 8.24
CA GLY A 157 6.30 -36.23 8.50
C GLY A 157 6.24 -37.72 8.74
N ALA A 158 7.33 -38.46 8.49
CA ALA A 158 7.42 -39.90 8.67
C ALA A 158 7.85 -40.27 10.10
N LYS A 159 7.47 -41.44 10.56
CA LYS A 159 7.91 -41.99 11.83
C LYS A 159 9.45 -42.09 11.85
N PRO A 160 10.12 -41.76 12.98
CA PRO A 160 11.57 -41.93 13.11
C PRO A 160 12.01 -43.32 12.70
N GLY A 161 13.04 -43.40 11.86
CA GLY A 161 13.54 -44.66 11.28
C GLY A 161 12.87 -45.06 9.96
N THR A 162 11.83 -44.36 9.51
CA THR A 162 11.21 -44.56 8.20
C THR A 162 11.39 -43.31 7.33
N GLN A 163 11.31 -43.46 6.00
CA GLN A 163 11.42 -42.35 5.07
C GLN A 163 10.18 -42.27 4.17
N PRO A 164 9.80 -41.06 3.72
CA PRO A 164 8.75 -40.89 2.72
C PRO A 164 9.15 -41.60 1.42
N GLU A 165 8.26 -42.42 0.86
CA GLU A 165 8.47 -43.09 -0.43
C GLU A 165 8.03 -42.19 -1.59
N THR A 166 8.66 -42.36 -2.75
CA THR A 166 8.22 -41.67 -3.97
C THR A 166 6.84 -42.19 -4.37
N CYS A 167 5.90 -41.26 -4.61
CA CYS A 167 4.55 -41.62 -5.05
C CYS A 167 4.59 -42.37 -6.38
N SER A 168 4.08 -43.61 -6.39
CA SER A 168 4.06 -44.49 -7.57
C SER A 168 3.22 -43.90 -8.71
N ARG A 169 2.10 -43.24 -8.37
CA ARG A 169 1.15 -42.71 -9.34
C ARG A 169 1.67 -41.52 -10.16
N CYS A 170 2.42 -40.63 -9.57
CA CYS A 170 2.98 -39.46 -10.28
C CYS A 170 4.50 -39.58 -10.51
N GLY A 171 5.15 -40.61 -10.06
CA GLY A 171 6.61 -40.79 -10.16
C GLY A 171 7.38 -39.66 -9.49
N GLY A 172 6.87 -39.12 -8.36
CA GLY A 172 7.49 -38.00 -7.63
C GLY A 172 7.15 -36.60 -8.16
N ARG A 173 6.42 -36.48 -9.25
CA ARG A 173 6.12 -35.16 -9.87
C ARG A 173 5.08 -34.32 -9.12
N GLY A 174 4.28 -34.97 -8.26
CA GLY A 174 3.17 -34.27 -7.54
C GLY A 174 1.94 -33.98 -8.40
N GLN A 175 2.04 -34.17 -9.72
CA GLN A 175 0.97 -33.90 -10.69
C GLN A 175 0.80 -35.07 -11.62
N VAL A 176 -0.41 -35.29 -12.10
CA VAL A 176 -0.76 -36.27 -13.11
C VAL A 176 -1.34 -35.58 -14.34
N VAL A 177 -0.90 -36.02 -15.51
CA VAL A 177 -1.41 -35.53 -16.79
C VAL A 177 -2.54 -36.46 -17.23
N THR A 178 -3.74 -35.95 -17.34
CA THR A 178 -4.89 -36.66 -17.87
C THR A 178 -5.15 -36.19 -19.28
N THR A 179 -5.02 -37.09 -20.24
CA THR A 179 -5.29 -36.79 -21.64
C THR A 179 -6.75 -37.12 -21.94
N GLN A 180 -7.54 -36.10 -22.30
CA GLN A 180 -8.92 -36.28 -22.75
C GLN A 180 -8.97 -36.05 -24.27
N GLN A 181 -9.49 -37.03 -24.99
CA GLN A 181 -9.82 -36.87 -26.39
C GLN A 181 -11.17 -36.16 -26.49
N SER A 182 -11.17 -34.96 -27.08
CA SER A 182 -12.36 -34.20 -27.45
C SER A 182 -12.53 -34.23 -28.95
N PHE A 183 -13.73 -33.92 -29.42
CA PHE A 183 -14.06 -33.84 -30.85
C PHE A 183 -13.18 -32.81 -31.62
N PHE A 184 -12.56 -31.88 -30.88
CA PHE A 184 -11.68 -30.82 -31.41
C PHE A 184 -10.17 -31.09 -31.19
N GLY A 185 -9.81 -32.31 -30.76
CA GLY A 185 -8.40 -32.68 -30.53
C GLY A 185 -8.12 -33.25 -29.14
N THR A 186 -6.86 -33.56 -28.91
CA THR A 186 -6.37 -34.11 -27.63
C THR A 186 -6.05 -32.99 -26.66
N MET A 187 -6.79 -32.92 -25.57
CA MET A 187 -6.58 -31.94 -24.51
C MET A 187 -5.82 -32.59 -23.34
N GLN A 188 -4.67 -32.05 -22.96
CA GLN A 188 -3.92 -32.48 -21.80
C GLN A 188 -4.31 -31.62 -20.60
N ASN A 189 -4.85 -32.23 -19.56
CA ASN A 189 -5.20 -31.55 -18.31
C ASN A 189 -4.22 -32.00 -17.23
N ILE A 190 -3.49 -31.04 -16.64
CA ILE A 190 -2.54 -31.28 -15.55
C ILE A 190 -3.29 -31.07 -14.22
N THR A 191 -3.44 -32.14 -13.45
CA THR A 191 -4.12 -32.08 -12.15
C THR A 191 -3.18 -32.51 -11.02
N THR A 192 -3.43 -31.99 -9.82
CA THR A 192 -2.71 -32.41 -8.62
C THR A 192 -2.91 -33.91 -8.40
N CYS A 193 -1.82 -34.64 -8.12
CA CYS A 193 -1.90 -36.09 -7.88
C CYS A 193 -2.77 -36.35 -6.63
N PRO A 194 -3.87 -37.12 -6.74
CA PRO A 194 -4.78 -37.34 -5.61
C PRO A 194 -4.21 -38.27 -4.54
N GLU A 195 -3.16 -39.04 -4.82
CA GLU A 195 -2.54 -39.95 -3.88
C GLU A 195 -1.55 -39.24 -2.95
N CYS A 196 -0.73 -38.34 -3.48
CA CYS A 196 0.25 -37.61 -2.70
C CYS A 196 -0.16 -36.13 -2.44
N ASN A 197 -1.30 -35.69 -2.92
CA ASN A 197 -1.79 -34.31 -2.79
C ASN A 197 -0.76 -33.24 -3.18
N GLY A 198 0.00 -33.50 -4.24
CA GLY A 198 0.99 -32.56 -4.77
C GLY A 198 2.40 -32.70 -4.19
N THR A 199 2.62 -33.47 -3.12
CA THR A 199 3.92 -33.58 -2.48
C THR A 199 4.92 -34.44 -3.25
N GLY A 200 4.47 -35.30 -4.15
CA GLY A 200 5.29 -36.25 -4.87
C GLY A 200 5.77 -37.44 -4.00
N LYS A 201 5.46 -37.43 -2.70
CA LYS A 201 5.88 -38.44 -1.73
C LYS A 201 4.69 -38.98 -0.95
N VAL A 202 4.74 -40.24 -0.56
CA VAL A 202 3.73 -40.93 0.26
C VAL A 202 4.37 -41.38 1.56
N ILE A 203 3.71 -41.08 2.68
CA ILE A 203 4.16 -41.49 4.02
C ILE A 203 3.29 -42.66 4.47
N LYS A 204 3.83 -43.86 4.56
CA LYS A 204 3.14 -45.05 5.07
C LYS A 204 2.96 -44.97 6.59
N ASP A 205 4.06 -44.76 7.29
CA ASP A 205 4.09 -44.62 8.74
C ASP A 205 4.20 -43.16 9.15
N LYS A 206 3.12 -42.59 9.61
CA LYS A 206 3.06 -41.17 10.00
C LYS A 206 3.74 -40.95 11.35
N CYS A 207 4.46 -39.84 11.49
CA CYS A 207 5.00 -39.37 12.75
C CYS A 207 3.87 -39.14 13.77
N ALA A 208 3.98 -39.71 14.97
CA ALA A 208 2.96 -39.60 16.01
C ALA A 208 2.77 -38.16 16.53
N THR A 209 3.82 -37.31 16.47
CA THR A 209 3.80 -35.96 16.99
C THR A 209 3.13 -34.96 16.04
N CYS A 210 3.42 -35.06 14.75
CA CYS A 210 2.89 -34.10 13.73
C CYS A 210 1.83 -34.74 12.83
N HIS A 211 1.49 -35.99 13.01
CA HIS A 211 0.47 -36.75 12.24
C HIS A 211 0.69 -36.70 10.71
N GLY A 212 1.95 -36.66 10.30
CA GLY A 212 2.32 -36.68 8.88
C GLY A 212 2.51 -35.29 8.25
N THR A 213 2.27 -34.19 8.97
CA THR A 213 2.42 -32.84 8.43
C THR A 213 3.88 -32.36 8.35
N GLY A 214 4.78 -32.96 9.15
CA GLY A 214 6.15 -32.49 9.29
C GLY A 214 6.33 -31.30 10.22
N TYR A 215 5.24 -30.64 10.64
CA TYR A 215 5.26 -29.40 11.41
C TYR A 215 4.36 -29.49 12.64
N THR A 216 4.73 -28.76 13.70
CA THR A 216 3.95 -28.60 14.93
C THR A 216 3.69 -27.12 15.18
N SER A 217 2.48 -26.78 15.63
CA SER A 217 2.15 -25.40 15.97
C SER A 217 2.42 -25.12 17.44
N SER A 218 3.13 -24.03 17.73
CA SER A 218 3.41 -23.58 19.10
C SER A 218 3.17 -22.07 19.25
N LEU A 219 2.68 -21.66 20.42
CA LEU A 219 2.53 -20.25 20.75
C LEU A 219 3.91 -19.66 21.04
N LYS A 220 4.31 -18.69 20.23
CA LYS A 220 5.59 -17.97 20.41
C LYS A 220 5.36 -16.49 20.69
N LYS A 221 6.12 -15.98 21.63
CA LYS A 221 6.22 -14.54 21.89
C LYS A 221 7.32 -13.97 21.00
N ILE A 222 6.97 -12.97 20.21
CA ILE A 222 7.90 -12.27 19.32
C ILE A 222 7.94 -10.81 19.73
N ALA A 223 9.12 -10.32 20.09
CA ALA A 223 9.34 -8.90 20.30
C ALA A 223 9.39 -8.18 18.94
N VAL A 224 8.59 -7.15 18.82
CA VAL A 224 8.45 -6.30 17.63
C VAL A 224 8.88 -4.89 18.00
N THR A 225 9.98 -4.43 17.45
CA THR A 225 10.44 -3.05 17.60
C THR A 225 9.74 -2.17 16.57
N ILE A 226 8.94 -1.24 17.04
CA ILE A 226 8.19 -0.27 16.23
C ILE A 226 9.00 1.01 16.17
N PRO A 227 9.41 1.47 14.98
CA PRO A 227 10.21 2.67 14.84
C PRO A 227 9.40 3.93 15.17
N ALA A 228 10.10 4.93 15.72
CA ALA A 228 9.53 6.26 15.96
C ALA A 228 9.05 6.89 14.64
N GLY A 229 7.89 7.56 14.71
CA GLY A 229 7.32 8.26 13.57
C GLY A 229 6.49 7.40 12.63
N ILE A 230 6.23 6.14 12.96
CA ILE A 230 5.40 5.24 12.15
C ILE A 230 4.00 5.82 11.93
N ASP A 231 3.43 5.58 10.73
CA ASP A 231 2.06 5.99 10.40
C ASP A 231 1.05 4.85 10.63
N ASP A 232 -0.23 5.22 10.80
CA ASP A 232 -1.31 4.23 10.89
C ASP A 232 -1.39 3.40 9.62
N GLY A 233 -1.58 2.10 9.78
CA GLY A 233 -1.66 1.14 8.68
C GLY A 233 -0.32 0.70 8.09
N GLN A 234 0.80 1.30 8.46
CA GLN A 234 2.12 0.85 8.03
C GLN A 234 2.46 -0.51 8.64
N SER A 235 3.32 -1.26 7.95
CA SER A 235 3.72 -2.60 8.38
C SER A 235 5.22 -2.67 8.66
N VAL A 236 5.55 -3.28 9.79
CA VAL A 236 6.91 -3.65 10.17
C VAL A 236 7.16 -5.08 9.74
N ARG A 237 8.24 -5.32 9.00
CA ARG A 237 8.64 -6.64 8.51
C ARG A 237 9.68 -7.25 9.42
N ILE A 238 9.41 -8.44 9.93
CA ILE A 238 10.34 -9.25 10.71
C ILE A 238 10.70 -10.47 9.88
N ARG A 239 11.96 -10.55 9.50
CA ARG A 239 12.46 -11.61 8.61
C ARG A 239 12.40 -12.98 9.29
N GLU A 240 12.14 -14.04 8.52
CA GLU A 240 12.17 -15.43 8.93
C GLU A 240 11.25 -15.80 10.12
N LYS A 241 10.22 -15.01 10.37
CA LYS A 241 9.18 -15.26 11.39
C LYS A 241 7.82 -15.63 10.80
N GLY A 242 7.78 -15.97 9.49
CA GLY A 242 6.61 -16.49 8.80
C GLY A 242 6.45 -18.00 8.90
N GLU A 243 5.65 -18.58 8.01
CA GLU A 243 5.48 -20.03 7.88
C GLU A 243 6.80 -20.70 7.46
N PRO A 244 7.04 -21.93 7.88
CA PRO A 244 8.22 -22.69 7.42
C PRO A 244 8.16 -22.92 5.91
N GLY A 245 9.32 -22.99 5.29
CA GLY A 245 9.44 -23.34 3.87
C GLY A 245 9.12 -24.79 3.63
N ILE A 246 8.83 -25.12 2.37
CA ILE A 246 8.55 -26.48 1.93
C ILE A 246 9.84 -27.06 1.30
N ASN A 247 10.09 -28.34 1.49
CA ASN A 247 11.26 -29.05 0.93
C ASN A 247 12.61 -28.41 1.26
N GLY A 248 12.79 -27.91 2.50
CA GLY A 248 14.02 -27.24 2.93
C GLY A 248 14.17 -25.81 2.44
N GLY A 249 13.10 -25.17 1.98
CA GLY A 249 13.08 -23.76 1.63
C GLY A 249 13.16 -22.84 2.87
N PRO A 250 13.53 -21.57 2.69
CA PRO A 250 13.58 -20.59 3.79
C PRO A 250 12.19 -20.28 4.32
N ARG A 251 12.11 -19.87 5.57
CA ARG A 251 10.85 -19.37 6.17
C ARG A 251 10.37 -18.10 5.46
N GLY A 252 9.06 -17.85 5.52
CA GLY A 252 8.47 -16.56 5.19
C GLY A 252 8.79 -15.49 6.23
N ASP A 253 8.24 -14.29 6.05
CA ASP A 253 8.39 -13.19 6.97
C ASP A 253 7.10 -12.95 7.77
N LEU A 254 7.23 -12.26 8.90
CA LEU A 254 6.10 -11.76 9.66
C LEU A 254 5.93 -10.26 9.33
N LEU A 255 4.75 -9.91 8.82
CA LEU A 255 4.34 -8.54 8.52
C LEU A 255 3.38 -8.07 9.62
N VAL A 256 3.85 -7.16 10.48
CA VAL A 256 3.07 -6.62 11.59
C VAL A 256 2.50 -5.27 11.18
N GLN A 257 1.21 -5.22 10.92
CA GLN A 257 0.50 -3.97 10.63
C GLN A 257 0.25 -3.20 11.93
N VAL A 258 0.71 -1.95 11.96
CA VAL A 258 0.50 -1.06 13.10
C VAL A 258 -0.83 -0.33 12.99
N ARG A 259 -1.60 -0.32 14.07
CA ARG A 259 -2.83 0.45 14.23
C ARG A 259 -2.65 1.43 15.38
N ILE A 260 -2.77 2.72 15.08
CA ILE A 260 -2.57 3.79 16.05
C ILE A 260 -3.92 4.16 16.67
N ILE A 261 -3.97 4.16 18.01
CA ILE A 261 -5.11 4.68 18.76
C ILE A 261 -4.97 6.20 18.74
N GLY A 262 -5.94 6.89 18.13
CA GLY A 262 -5.95 8.35 18.01
C GLY A 262 -5.92 9.04 19.38
N ASN A 263 -5.23 10.17 19.46
CA ASN A 263 -5.26 11.04 20.64
C ASN A 263 -6.19 12.24 20.34
N PRO A 264 -7.19 12.54 21.19
CA PRO A 264 -8.15 13.61 20.93
C PRO A 264 -7.52 15.02 20.90
N ASN A 265 -6.36 15.16 21.54
CA ASN A 265 -5.66 16.46 21.63
C ASN A 265 -4.74 16.73 20.44
N PHE A 266 -4.35 15.70 19.70
CA PHE A 266 -3.39 15.80 18.60
C PHE A 266 -3.97 15.25 17.31
N GLN A 267 -4.00 16.09 16.28
CA GLN A 267 -4.28 15.66 14.91
C GLN A 267 -2.96 15.62 14.15
N ARG A 268 -2.65 14.48 13.56
CA ARG A 268 -1.42 14.27 12.79
C ARG A 268 -1.69 14.45 11.29
N ASN A 269 -0.81 15.18 10.61
CA ASN A 269 -0.76 15.27 9.16
C ASN A 269 0.71 15.12 8.71
N GLY A 270 1.06 13.93 8.24
CA GLY A 270 2.45 13.59 7.94
C GLY A 270 3.34 13.67 9.19
N MET A 271 4.32 14.55 9.19
CA MET A 271 5.19 14.80 10.35
C MET A 271 4.69 15.93 11.25
N ASP A 272 3.72 16.73 10.81
CA ASP A 272 3.23 17.87 11.56
C ASP A 272 2.05 17.49 12.46
N LEU A 273 1.94 18.20 13.58
CA LEU A 273 0.89 18.03 14.57
C LEU A 273 0.04 19.30 14.66
N TYR A 274 -1.26 19.11 14.81
CA TYR A 274 -2.24 20.17 14.98
C TYR A 274 -2.94 20.00 16.31
N THR A 275 -2.97 21.08 17.10
CA THR A 275 -3.59 21.10 18.44
C THR A 275 -4.39 22.37 18.65
N ASN A 276 -5.29 22.35 19.60
CA ASN A 276 -6.02 23.53 20.06
C ASN A 276 -5.64 23.82 21.52
N THR A 277 -5.32 25.07 21.82
CA THR A 277 -5.07 25.52 23.18
C THR A 277 -6.05 26.62 23.56
N SER A 278 -6.77 26.43 24.67
CA SER A 278 -7.69 27.42 25.19
C SER A 278 -6.94 28.45 26.00
N ILE A 279 -7.21 29.72 25.71
CA ILE A 279 -6.69 30.87 26.46
C ILE A 279 -7.85 31.71 27.01
N SER A 280 -7.63 32.45 28.09
CA SER A 280 -8.62 33.35 28.62
C SER A 280 -8.67 34.65 27.82
N PHE A 281 -9.77 35.39 27.90
CA PHE A 281 -9.89 36.73 27.31
C PHE A 281 -8.80 37.67 27.86
N ALA A 282 -8.49 37.61 29.15
CA ALA A 282 -7.45 38.41 29.76
C ALA A 282 -6.06 38.13 29.18
N GLN A 283 -5.72 36.84 29.01
CA GLN A 283 -4.46 36.45 28.35
C GLN A 283 -4.43 36.93 26.89
N ALA A 284 -5.53 36.84 26.17
CA ALA A 284 -5.60 37.29 24.78
C ALA A 284 -5.42 38.82 24.65
N ALA A 285 -6.02 39.55 25.56
CA ALA A 285 -6.00 41.04 25.56
C ALA A 285 -4.65 41.61 26.03
N ILE A 286 -4.10 41.08 27.13
CA ILE A 286 -2.90 41.62 27.80
C ILE A 286 -1.63 40.97 27.25
N GLY A 287 -1.73 39.75 26.70
CA GLY A 287 -0.60 38.89 26.36
C GLY A 287 -0.08 38.14 27.57
N GLY A 288 1.07 37.46 27.41
CA GLY A 288 1.74 36.74 28.46
C GLY A 288 2.00 35.28 28.11
N ASP A 289 2.41 34.52 29.12
CA ASP A 289 2.78 33.12 28.91
C ASP A 289 1.57 32.20 28.92
N VAL A 290 1.48 31.37 27.90
CA VAL A 290 0.47 30.35 27.74
C VAL A 290 1.12 28.96 27.72
N ARG A 291 0.57 28.05 28.49
CA ARG A 291 0.99 26.66 28.49
C ARG A 291 0.38 25.94 27.30
N VAL A 292 1.25 25.41 26.43
CA VAL A 292 0.87 24.64 25.25
C VAL A 292 1.30 23.20 25.45
N ASN A 293 0.35 22.29 25.32
CA ASN A 293 0.64 20.85 25.42
C ASN A 293 1.31 20.38 24.11
N THR A 294 2.46 19.71 24.26
CA THR A 294 3.18 19.08 23.16
C THR A 294 3.41 17.59 23.48
N VAL A 295 3.81 16.82 22.48
CA VAL A 295 4.12 15.39 22.65
C VAL A 295 5.34 15.17 23.58
N ASP A 296 6.22 16.18 23.70
CA ASP A 296 7.39 16.11 24.59
C ASP A 296 7.09 16.69 25.99
N GLY A 297 5.85 17.02 26.29
CA GLY A 297 5.41 17.72 27.51
C GLY A 297 4.99 19.17 27.24
N ASP A 298 4.60 19.86 28.31
CA ASP A 298 4.10 21.22 28.21
C ASP A 298 5.23 22.23 27.92
N VAL A 299 4.95 23.20 27.05
CA VAL A 299 5.86 24.30 26.70
C VAL A 299 5.17 25.63 27.00
N LEU A 300 5.88 26.57 27.62
CA LEU A 300 5.42 27.93 27.78
C LEU A 300 5.69 28.73 26.50
N PHE A 301 4.66 29.34 25.96
CA PHE A 301 4.74 30.20 24.78
C PHE A 301 4.20 31.59 25.10
N ASN A 302 5.02 32.61 24.84
CA ASN A 302 4.61 34.00 25.10
C ASN A 302 3.77 34.54 23.94
N ILE A 303 2.53 34.91 24.20
CA ILE A 303 1.61 35.52 23.24
C ILE A 303 1.60 37.04 23.34
N LYS A 304 1.43 37.68 22.21
CA LYS A 304 1.36 39.16 22.15
C LYS A 304 -0.01 39.69 22.63
N PRO A 305 -0.04 40.89 23.20
CA PRO A 305 -1.29 41.56 23.49
C PRO A 305 -2.16 41.69 22.24
N GLY A 306 -3.48 41.54 22.40
CA GLY A 306 -4.44 41.62 21.31
C GLY A 306 -4.50 40.36 20.42
N THR A 307 -4.01 39.22 20.88
CA THR A 307 -4.07 37.96 20.16
C THR A 307 -5.53 37.54 19.95
N GLN A 308 -5.92 37.31 18.69
CA GLN A 308 -7.27 36.91 18.34
C GLN A 308 -7.48 35.41 18.41
N THR A 309 -8.74 34.99 18.65
CA THR A 309 -9.12 33.56 18.53
C THR A 309 -8.86 33.07 17.11
N GLY A 310 -8.42 31.80 16.99
CA GLY A 310 -8.01 31.23 15.70
C GLY A 310 -6.57 31.55 15.29
N THR A 311 -5.86 32.37 16.07
CA THR A 311 -4.42 32.62 15.83
C THR A 311 -3.65 31.31 15.92
N ARG A 312 -2.88 31.00 14.87
CA ARG A 312 -2.05 29.79 14.82
C ARG A 312 -0.60 30.11 15.15
N ILE A 313 -0.04 29.42 16.12
CA ILE A 313 1.36 29.47 16.48
C ILE A 313 2.08 28.21 16.01
N ARG A 314 3.36 28.34 15.63
CA ARG A 314 4.21 27.24 15.19
C ARG A 314 5.27 26.96 16.25
N LEU A 315 5.31 25.74 16.75
CA LEU A 315 6.35 25.23 17.64
C LEU A 315 7.30 24.35 16.82
N LYS A 316 8.43 24.92 16.45
CA LYS A 316 9.42 24.27 15.57
C LYS A 316 10.00 23.01 16.20
N GLY A 317 10.03 21.91 15.43
CA GLY A 317 10.60 20.64 15.87
C GLY A 317 9.79 19.89 16.93
N LYS A 318 8.53 20.30 17.21
CA LYS A 318 7.63 19.64 18.17
C LYS A 318 6.63 18.69 17.51
N GLY A 319 6.83 18.37 16.22
CA GLY A 319 6.09 17.37 15.49
C GLY A 319 6.63 15.95 15.65
N VAL A 320 6.20 15.07 14.77
CA VAL A 320 6.56 13.66 14.71
C VAL A 320 7.93 13.49 14.03
N PRO A 321 8.81 12.62 14.53
CA PRO A 321 10.09 12.35 13.88
C PRO A 321 9.88 11.56 12.56
N SER A 322 10.81 11.72 11.64
CA SER A 322 10.84 10.93 10.42
C SER A 322 11.30 9.49 10.70
N ILE A 323 10.61 8.49 10.15
CA ILE A 323 11.02 7.08 10.23
C ILE A 323 12.44 6.85 9.70
N ARG A 324 12.83 7.60 8.64
CA ARG A 324 14.15 7.43 8.00
C ARG A 324 15.28 8.11 8.75
N ASN A 325 14.99 9.23 9.38
CA ASN A 325 15.97 10.02 10.12
C ASN A 325 15.34 10.64 11.36
N LYS A 326 15.61 10.07 12.52
CA LYS A 326 15.06 10.54 13.81
C LYS A 326 15.44 11.97 14.19
N ALA A 327 16.51 12.51 13.61
CA ALA A 327 16.92 13.90 13.84
C ALA A 327 16.03 14.91 13.13
N VAL A 328 15.29 14.49 12.11
CA VAL A 328 14.35 15.33 11.38
C VAL A 328 12.97 15.15 11.99
N ARG A 329 12.41 16.24 12.53
CA ARG A 329 11.06 16.27 13.10
C ARG A 329 10.23 17.34 12.38
N GLY A 330 8.93 17.08 12.28
CA GLY A 330 7.96 18.07 11.86
C GLY A 330 7.74 19.13 12.94
N ASP A 331 6.76 19.98 12.72
CA ASP A 331 6.39 21.08 13.63
C ASP A 331 5.03 20.82 14.27
N GLN A 332 4.77 21.52 15.37
CA GLN A 332 3.44 21.54 15.94
C GLN A 332 2.79 22.90 15.66
N TYR A 333 1.59 22.88 15.11
CA TYR A 333 0.75 24.03 14.88
C TYR A 333 -0.37 24.06 15.90
N THR A 334 -0.34 25.03 16.79
CA THR A 334 -1.34 25.16 17.83
C THR A 334 -2.24 26.36 17.53
N THR A 335 -3.54 26.11 17.48
CA THR A 335 -4.55 27.16 17.32
C THR A 335 -5.00 27.64 18.68
N LEU A 336 -4.87 28.94 18.93
CA LEU A 336 -5.31 29.56 20.15
C LEU A 336 -6.82 29.85 20.09
N ILE A 337 -7.58 29.38 21.06
CA ILE A 337 -9.02 29.55 21.15
C ILE A 337 -9.32 30.36 22.41
N VAL A 338 -9.83 31.58 22.25
CA VAL A 338 -10.28 32.38 23.36
C VAL A 338 -11.55 31.77 23.92
N ARG A 339 -11.50 31.34 25.18
CA ARG A 339 -12.63 30.74 25.86
C ARG A 339 -13.34 31.78 26.73
N VAL A 340 -14.62 31.97 26.48
CA VAL A 340 -15.47 32.76 27.34
C VAL A 340 -15.98 31.91 28.50
N PRO A 341 -15.80 32.31 29.77
CA PRO A 341 -16.25 31.52 30.90
C PRO A 341 -17.78 31.49 30.97
N GLU A 342 -18.37 30.32 31.10
CA GLU A 342 -19.84 30.14 31.20
C GLU A 342 -20.37 30.53 32.56
N LYS A 343 -19.58 30.37 33.62
CA LYS A 343 -19.95 30.74 35.02
C LYS A 343 -19.02 31.80 35.52
N LEU A 344 -19.58 32.91 35.96
CA LEU A 344 -18.86 34.05 36.49
C LEU A 344 -19.26 34.26 37.94
N THR A 345 -18.29 34.61 38.81
CA THR A 345 -18.56 35.10 40.17
C THR A 345 -19.15 36.52 40.09
N HIS A 346 -19.74 36.99 41.20
CA HIS A 346 -20.28 38.36 41.26
C HIS A 346 -19.19 39.41 40.98
N GLU A 347 -18.04 39.21 41.53
CA GLU A 347 -16.86 40.09 41.37
C GLU A 347 -16.40 40.14 39.89
N GLN A 348 -16.31 39.00 39.25
CA GLN A 348 -15.94 38.91 37.81
C GLN A 348 -16.97 39.65 36.92
N LYS A 349 -18.28 39.52 37.23
CA LYS A 349 -19.32 40.22 36.51
C LYS A 349 -19.18 41.73 36.64
N GLU A 350 -18.88 42.26 37.84
CA GLU A 350 -18.70 43.68 38.05
C GLU A 350 -17.45 44.21 37.30
N LEU A 351 -16.34 43.50 37.32
CA LEU A 351 -15.13 43.87 36.57
C LEU A 351 -15.39 43.89 35.05
N ILE A 352 -16.12 42.92 34.52
CA ILE A 352 -16.47 42.89 33.10
C ILE A 352 -17.40 44.03 32.73
N LYS A 353 -18.39 44.40 33.60
CA LYS A 353 -19.25 45.58 33.38
C LYS A 353 -18.43 46.87 33.39
N GLN A 354 -17.43 46.99 34.29
CA GLN A 354 -16.53 48.14 34.30
C GLN A 354 -15.71 48.24 33.03
N LEU A 355 -15.15 47.09 32.56
CA LEU A 355 -14.42 47.03 31.31
C LEU A 355 -15.29 47.47 30.12
N ASP A 356 -16.55 47.05 30.07
CA ASP A 356 -17.49 47.39 29.03
C ASP A 356 -17.79 48.92 29.00
N LYS A 357 -17.99 49.52 30.18
CA LYS A 357 -18.16 50.97 30.31
C LYS A 357 -16.95 51.75 29.81
N VAL A 358 -15.74 51.31 30.14
CA VAL A 358 -14.49 51.98 29.73
C VAL A 358 -14.24 51.79 28.23
N SER A 359 -14.64 50.68 27.67
CA SER A 359 -14.49 50.37 26.24
C SER A 359 -15.50 51.13 25.35
N GLY A 360 -16.46 51.86 25.94
CA GLY A 360 -17.49 52.58 25.19
C GLY A 360 -18.56 51.68 24.54
N ASN A 361 -18.59 50.41 24.88
CA ASN A 361 -19.61 49.47 24.41
C ASN A 361 -20.82 49.60 25.35
N THR A 362 -22.01 49.74 24.80
CA THR A 362 -23.23 49.92 25.56
C THR A 362 -23.96 48.61 25.77
N LEU A 363 -23.46 47.78 26.69
CA LEU A 363 -24.30 46.66 27.21
C LEU A 363 -25.49 47.13 28.03
N ASN A 364 -25.58 48.42 28.36
CA ASN A 364 -26.58 48.97 29.27
C ASN A 364 -27.66 49.86 28.61
N GLN A 365 -27.80 49.85 27.29
CA GLN A 365 -28.91 50.63 26.67
C GLN A 365 -30.30 49.96 26.78
N SER A 366 -30.39 48.76 27.38
CA SER A 366 -31.68 48.05 27.47
C SER A 366 -32.36 48.08 28.82
N GLU A 367 -31.78 48.73 29.85
CA GLU A 367 -32.45 48.77 31.18
C GLU A 367 -33.37 49.99 31.36
N ASP A 368 -33.32 51.02 30.54
CA ASP A 368 -34.14 52.22 30.69
C ASP A 368 -35.40 52.32 29.80
N GLU A 369 -35.59 51.36 28.88
CA GLU A 369 -36.85 51.21 28.16
C GLU A 369 -37.68 50.03 28.64
N LYS A 370 -38.12 50.04 29.89
CA LYS A 370 -39.33 49.29 30.25
C LYS A 370 -40.48 49.94 29.51
N PRO A 371 -41.17 49.24 28.58
CA PRO A 371 -42.36 49.79 27.96
C PRO A 371 -43.35 50.07 29.09
N LYS A 372 -43.71 51.32 29.29
CA LYS A 372 -44.80 51.69 30.17
C LYS A 372 -46.00 50.87 29.77
N LYS A 373 -46.39 49.90 30.64
CA LYS A 373 -47.62 49.15 30.50
C LYS A 373 -48.73 50.19 30.46
N LYS A 374 -49.24 50.49 29.26
CA LYS A 374 -50.49 51.26 29.13
C LYS A 374 -51.55 50.45 29.85
N SER A 375 -52.11 51.07 30.89
CA SER A 375 -53.20 50.52 31.68
C SER A 375 -54.38 50.22 30.76
N PHE A 376 -54.90 48.97 30.90
CA PHE A 376 -56.06 48.46 30.14
C PHE A 376 -57.36 49.28 30.37
N LYS A 377 -57.33 50.41 31.18
CA LYS A 377 -58.47 51.22 31.53
C LYS A 377 -58.71 52.37 30.53
N ASP A 378 -57.79 52.69 29.59
CA ASP A 378 -57.99 53.79 28.67
C ASP A 378 -58.56 53.42 27.28
N LYS A 379 -59.00 52.17 27.13
CA LYS A 379 -59.61 51.71 25.87
C LYS A 379 -61.13 51.65 25.82
N PHE A 380 -61.85 52.06 26.88
CA PHE A 380 -63.30 52.09 26.87
C PHE A 380 -63.76 53.47 27.35
N LYS A 381 -63.74 54.54 26.55
CA LYS A 381 -64.65 55.61 26.49
C LYS A 381 -65.26 55.59 25.12
N LEU A 382 -66.44 55.06 25.04
CA LEU A 382 -67.44 55.27 24.00
C LEU A 382 -68.14 56.59 24.30
N ASP A 383 -68.14 57.43 23.30
CA ASP A 383 -69.25 58.34 23.07
C ASP A 383 -70.05 57.80 21.89
#